data_727998fd371474b5530882c45e102068
#
_entry.id   727998fd371474b5530882c45e102068
#
_cell.length_a   1.000
_cell.length_b   1.000
_cell.length_c   1.000
_cell.angle_alpha   90.00
_cell.angle_beta   90.00
_cell.angle_gamma   90.00
#
_symmetry.space_group_name_H-M   'P 1'
#
loop_
_entity.id
_entity.type
_entity.pdbx_description
1 polymer ?
#
loop_
_entity_poly.entity_id
_entity_poly.type
_entity_poly.pdbx_seq_one_letter_code
_entity_poly.pdbx_strand_id
1 'polypeptide(L)'
;MTSAVSLLPPQQQLEVLNDAYRKAVSRKRLRLTLATAVFVAALIVAAIGAEVNLRTLFTYFGNFISYFDRILTLEDGHRVWTDPAEWFWGWQKWLKLLGETILISYVGTLTGAVLAFALNFFAAQNTSPGPWLRFIIRRLLEFARTVPGIVFALIFVIAFGLGPMAGVLAIMIHSVGALGKLYSEIVENIDMKPVEGVRSTGASWVSCMRFAVLPQVAAGFASYTLLRFEINVRGASVMGFVGAGGIGQELVVAVRKFYYSDVSAILLMIIVTVFVIDIGTGWARRRLFGKDARP
;
A
#
# COMPACT_ATOMS: atom_id res chain seq x y z
N MET A 1 2.01 -49.90 12.43
CA MET A 1 0.61 -50.19 12.78
C MET A 1 -0.25 -50.73 11.63
N THR A 2 0.11 -50.53 10.40
CA THR A 2 -0.62 -50.95 9.19
C THR A 2 -0.61 -52.46 8.94
N SER A 3 0.44 -53.20 9.32
CA SER A 3 0.58 -54.64 9.05
C SER A 3 -0.22 -55.58 9.97
N ALA A 4 -0.62 -55.13 11.16
CA ALA A 4 -1.37 -55.97 12.11
C ALA A 4 -2.90 -55.97 11.83
N VAL A 5 -3.42 -54.92 11.20
CA VAL A 5 -4.85 -54.78 10.90
C VAL A 5 -5.27 -55.67 9.72
N SER A 6 -4.36 -55.91 8.77
CA SER A 6 -4.62 -56.76 7.60
C SER A 6 -4.83 -58.25 7.87
N LEU A 7 -4.51 -58.71 9.06
CA LEU A 7 -4.67 -60.12 9.48
C LEU A 7 -6.00 -60.41 10.18
N LEU A 8 -6.83 -59.37 10.44
CA LEU A 8 -8.13 -59.51 11.09
C LEU A 8 -9.24 -59.80 10.09
N PRO A 9 -10.34 -60.50 10.52
CA PRO A 9 -11.55 -60.62 9.67
C PRO A 9 -12.10 -59.28 9.25
N PRO A 10 -12.73 -59.17 8.06
CA PRO A 10 -13.17 -57.89 7.50
C PRO A 10 -14.04 -57.03 8.43
N GLN A 11 -14.91 -57.64 9.22
CA GLN A 11 -15.75 -56.94 10.20
C GLN A 11 -14.94 -56.30 11.32
N GLN A 12 -13.94 -57.01 11.85
CA GLN A 12 -13.05 -56.49 12.91
C GLN A 12 -12.10 -55.41 12.38
N GLN A 13 -11.70 -55.46 11.11
CA GLN A 13 -10.94 -54.39 10.48
C GLN A 13 -11.75 -53.10 10.41
N LEU A 14 -13.05 -53.18 10.07
CA LEU A 14 -13.97 -52.07 10.03
C LEU A 14 -14.17 -51.43 11.42
N GLU A 15 -14.30 -52.20 12.47
CA GLU A 15 -14.44 -51.72 13.83
C GLU A 15 -13.18 -50.97 14.31
N VAL A 16 -12.00 -51.53 14.07
CA VAL A 16 -10.71 -50.89 14.42
C VAL A 16 -10.52 -49.58 13.66
N LEU A 17 -10.83 -49.54 12.37
CA LEU A 17 -10.79 -48.36 11.55
C LEU A 17 -11.78 -47.26 12.02
N ASN A 18 -13.01 -47.68 12.34
CA ASN A 18 -14.05 -46.77 12.82
C ASN A 18 -13.71 -46.17 14.20
N ASP A 19 -13.12 -46.94 15.08
CA ASP A 19 -12.61 -46.49 16.39
C ASP A 19 -11.44 -45.51 16.22
N ALA A 20 -10.49 -45.82 15.34
CA ALA A 20 -9.37 -44.94 15.02
C ALA A 20 -9.85 -43.63 14.43
N TYR A 21 -10.82 -43.70 13.51
CA TYR A 21 -11.46 -42.54 12.90
C TYR A 21 -12.18 -41.67 13.94
N ARG A 22 -13.03 -42.25 14.79
CA ARG A 22 -13.74 -41.54 15.86
C ARG A 22 -12.75 -40.86 16.82
N LYS A 23 -11.67 -41.52 17.23
CA LYS A 23 -10.62 -40.94 18.06
C LYS A 23 -9.88 -39.80 17.36
N ALA A 24 -9.61 -39.94 16.06
CA ALA A 24 -8.98 -38.87 15.26
C ALA A 24 -9.90 -37.64 15.11
N VAL A 25 -11.17 -37.88 14.82
CA VAL A 25 -12.17 -36.82 14.71
C VAL A 25 -12.42 -36.10 16.04
N SER A 26 -12.53 -36.84 17.14
CA SER A 26 -12.72 -36.27 18.48
C SER A 26 -11.51 -35.41 18.90
N ARG A 27 -10.28 -35.90 18.67
CA ARG A 27 -9.05 -35.12 18.90
C ARG A 27 -8.99 -33.88 18.04
N LYS A 28 -9.38 -33.95 16.75
CA LYS A 28 -9.46 -32.81 15.86
C LYS A 28 -10.48 -31.79 16.35
N ARG A 29 -11.67 -32.23 16.74
CA ARG A 29 -12.72 -31.38 17.31
C ARG A 29 -12.24 -30.67 18.59
N LEU A 30 -11.64 -31.45 19.53
CA LEU A 30 -11.11 -30.88 20.78
C LEU A 30 -10.02 -29.85 20.53
N ARG A 31 -9.08 -30.09 19.59
CA ARG A 31 -8.06 -29.11 19.20
C ARG A 31 -8.69 -27.87 18.59
N LEU A 32 -9.69 -28.06 17.74
CA LEU A 32 -10.39 -26.93 17.11
C LEU A 32 -11.16 -26.09 18.14
N THR A 33 -11.89 -26.72 19.06
CA THR A 33 -12.61 -26.01 20.12
C THR A 33 -11.68 -25.28 21.07
N LEU A 34 -10.55 -25.91 21.46
CA LEU A 34 -9.53 -25.23 22.27
C LEU A 34 -8.90 -24.05 21.54
N ALA A 35 -8.54 -24.22 20.25
CA ALA A 35 -7.99 -23.13 19.45
C ALA A 35 -8.99 -21.97 19.30
N THR A 36 -10.26 -22.29 19.06
CA THR A 36 -11.34 -21.28 18.99
C THR A 36 -11.53 -20.59 20.33
N ALA A 37 -11.52 -21.33 21.44
CA ALA A 37 -11.65 -20.74 22.79
C ALA A 37 -10.48 -19.80 23.12
N VAL A 38 -9.24 -20.20 22.80
CA VAL A 38 -8.04 -19.35 22.97
C VAL A 38 -8.12 -18.13 22.08
N PHE A 39 -8.56 -18.27 20.83
CA PHE A 39 -8.73 -17.14 19.91
C PHE A 39 -9.79 -16.15 20.44
N VAL A 40 -10.95 -16.63 20.88
CA VAL A 40 -12.01 -15.78 21.45
C VAL A 40 -11.53 -15.09 22.72
N ALA A 41 -10.84 -15.82 23.61
CA ALA A 41 -10.27 -15.22 24.82
C ALA A 41 -9.24 -14.13 24.48
N ALA A 42 -8.34 -14.37 23.51
CA ALA A 42 -7.39 -13.37 23.04
C ALA A 42 -8.09 -12.13 22.45
N LEU A 43 -9.18 -12.34 21.70
CA LEU A 43 -9.98 -11.26 21.11
C LEU A 43 -10.68 -10.42 22.19
N ILE A 44 -11.21 -11.06 23.24
CA ILE A 44 -11.82 -10.35 24.39
C ILE A 44 -10.77 -9.54 25.14
N VAL A 45 -9.59 -10.13 25.42
CA VAL A 45 -8.48 -9.42 26.10
C VAL A 45 -8.01 -8.23 25.24
N ALA A 46 -7.88 -8.42 23.92
CA ALA A 46 -7.52 -7.33 23.00
C ALA A 46 -8.59 -6.23 22.97
N ALA A 47 -9.88 -6.59 22.96
CA ALA A 47 -10.98 -5.63 22.99
C ALA A 47 -11.01 -4.80 24.29
N ILE A 48 -10.72 -5.45 25.43
CA ILE A 48 -10.62 -4.76 26.73
C ILE A 48 -9.39 -3.83 26.74
N GLY A 49 -8.23 -4.31 26.28
CA GLY A 49 -7.00 -3.52 26.22
C GLY A 49 -7.06 -2.35 25.24
N ALA A 50 -7.85 -2.47 24.18
CA ALA A 50 -8.12 -1.41 23.20
C ALA A 50 -9.31 -0.50 23.60
N GLU A 51 -9.90 -0.70 24.79
CA GLU A 51 -11.05 0.08 25.30
C GLU A 51 -12.26 0.05 24.31
N VAL A 52 -12.44 -1.04 23.57
CA VAL A 52 -13.53 -1.19 22.62
C VAL A 52 -14.87 -1.25 23.38
N ASN A 53 -15.65 -0.19 23.29
CA ASN A 53 -16.94 -0.08 23.95
C ASN A 53 -18.07 -0.19 22.94
N LEU A 54 -18.63 -1.37 22.82
CA LEU A 54 -19.77 -1.64 21.93
C LEU A 54 -20.99 -0.79 22.28
N ARG A 55 -21.24 -0.50 23.57
CA ARG A 55 -22.34 0.35 24.00
C ARG A 55 -22.17 1.76 23.41
N THR A 56 -20.96 2.33 23.46
CA THR A 56 -20.66 3.63 22.87
C THR A 56 -20.92 3.61 21.35
N LEU A 57 -20.47 2.56 20.66
CA LEU A 57 -20.73 2.40 19.24
C LEU A 57 -22.24 2.44 18.91
N PHE A 58 -23.06 1.65 19.61
CA PHE A 58 -24.49 1.61 19.35
C PHE A 58 -25.21 2.89 19.80
N THR A 59 -24.79 3.49 20.91
CA THR A 59 -25.40 4.73 21.41
C THR A 59 -25.16 5.91 20.46
N TYR A 60 -23.95 6.01 19.89
CA TYR A 60 -23.57 7.13 19.01
C TYR A 60 -23.70 6.80 17.52
N PHE A 61 -24.21 5.64 17.15
CA PHE A 61 -24.40 5.27 15.75
C PHE A 61 -25.31 6.25 14.99
N GLY A 62 -26.30 6.83 15.66
CA GLY A 62 -27.13 7.90 15.12
C GLY A 62 -26.34 9.15 14.70
N ASN A 63 -25.31 9.51 15.46
CA ASN A 63 -24.45 10.66 15.13
C ASN A 63 -23.63 10.40 13.86
N PHE A 64 -23.20 9.15 13.64
CA PHE A 64 -22.53 8.75 12.40
C PHE A 64 -23.43 8.94 11.19
N ILE A 65 -24.69 8.48 11.26
CA ILE A 65 -25.67 8.67 10.18
C ILE A 65 -25.97 10.16 9.97
N SER A 66 -26.17 10.93 11.06
CA SER A 66 -26.44 12.36 10.96
C SER A 66 -25.28 13.15 10.35
N TYR A 67 -24.04 12.71 10.54
CA TYR A 67 -22.88 13.32 9.87
C TYR A 67 -22.95 13.15 8.36
N PHE A 68 -23.28 11.95 7.85
CA PHE A 68 -23.48 11.73 6.42
C PHE A 68 -24.63 12.54 5.85
N ASP A 69 -25.70 12.70 6.61
CA ASP A 69 -26.82 13.55 6.22
C ASP A 69 -26.38 15.02 6.07
N ARG A 70 -25.59 15.54 7.00
CA ARG A 70 -25.06 16.91 6.97
C ARG A 70 -24.11 17.17 5.80
N ILE A 71 -23.19 16.25 5.50
CA ILE A 71 -22.25 16.44 4.36
C ILE A 71 -22.95 16.40 3.00
N LEU A 72 -24.17 15.88 2.94
CA LEU A 72 -25.03 15.82 1.75
C LEU A 72 -26.13 16.90 1.74
N THR A 73 -26.04 17.89 2.63
CA THR A 73 -27.01 18.99 2.75
C THR A 73 -26.27 20.32 2.63
N LEU A 74 -26.78 21.23 1.78
CA LEU A 74 -26.29 22.60 1.62
C LEU A 74 -26.66 23.46 2.82
N GLU A 75 -26.12 24.68 2.92
CA GLU A 75 -26.41 25.60 4.02
C GLU A 75 -27.88 26.06 4.06
N ASP A 76 -28.55 26.10 2.90
CA ASP A 76 -29.96 26.43 2.75
C ASP A 76 -30.90 25.28 3.13
N GLY A 77 -30.37 24.10 3.51
CA GLY A 77 -31.12 22.91 3.88
C GLY A 77 -31.51 21.99 2.71
N HIS A 78 -31.23 22.37 1.48
CA HIS A 78 -31.44 21.53 0.31
C HIS A 78 -30.35 20.46 0.15
N ARG A 79 -30.64 19.40 -0.62
CA ARG A 79 -29.66 18.37 -0.92
C ARG A 79 -28.62 18.86 -1.92
N VAL A 80 -27.35 18.46 -1.73
CA VAL A 80 -26.22 18.92 -2.58
C VAL A 80 -26.44 18.70 -4.09
N TRP A 81 -27.20 17.69 -4.50
CA TRP A 81 -27.50 17.41 -5.91
C TRP A 81 -28.59 18.31 -6.50
N THR A 82 -29.31 19.10 -5.70
CA THR A 82 -30.32 20.04 -6.21
C THR A 82 -29.71 21.32 -6.74
N ASP A 83 -28.57 21.75 -6.19
CA ASP A 83 -27.79 22.87 -6.70
C ASP A 83 -26.29 22.51 -6.80
N PRO A 84 -25.86 21.89 -7.91
CA PRO A 84 -24.46 21.56 -8.15
C PRO A 84 -23.54 22.78 -8.23
N ALA A 85 -24.06 23.95 -8.60
CA ALA A 85 -23.25 25.17 -8.73
C ALA A 85 -22.84 25.71 -7.35
N GLU A 86 -23.79 25.71 -6.39
CA GLU A 86 -23.50 26.04 -5.00
C GLU A 86 -22.61 24.96 -4.36
N TRP A 87 -22.90 23.68 -4.61
CA TRP A 87 -22.10 22.56 -4.05
C TRP A 87 -20.64 22.65 -4.46
N PHE A 88 -20.35 22.98 -5.72
CA PHE A 88 -18.99 23.10 -6.27
C PHE A 88 -18.52 24.55 -6.41
N TRP A 89 -18.99 25.48 -5.55
CA TRP A 89 -18.63 26.90 -5.64
C TRP A 89 -17.12 27.16 -5.70
N GLY A 90 -16.32 26.36 -4.98
CA GLY A 90 -14.86 26.46 -4.89
C GLY A 90 -14.08 25.61 -5.90
N TRP A 91 -14.74 25.02 -6.92
CA TRP A 91 -14.15 24.03 -7.82
C TRP A 91 -12.82 24.45 -8.46
N GLN A 92 -12.65 25.71 -8.83
CA GLN A 92 -11.40 26.22 -9.44
C GLN A 92 -10.23 26.14 -8.46
N LYS A 93 -10.45 26.55 -7.21
CA LYS A 93 -9.47 26.45 -6.13
C LYS A 93 -9.13 24.99 -5.84
N TRP A 94 -10.16 24.15 -5.70
CA TRP A 94 -9.98 22.74 -5.36
C TRP A 94 -9.29 21.95 -6.49
N LEU A 95 -9.60 22.27 -7.74
CA LEU A 95 -8.93 21.66 -8.89
C LEU A 95 -7.43 22.04 -8.94
N LYS A 96 -7.09 23.29 -8.63
CA LYS A 96 -5.69 23.73 -8.50
C LYS A 96 -4.96 22.97 -7.40
N LEU A 97 -5.58 22.78 -6.23
CA LEU A 97 -5.01 22.04 -5.11
C LEU A 97 -4.91 20.54 -5.40
N LEU A 98 -5.84 19.96 -6.16
CA LEU A 98 -5.72 18.61 -6.69
C LEU A 98 -4.54 18.47 -7.64
N GLY A 99 -4.38 19.42 -8.56
CA GLY A 99 -3.21 19.49 -9.44
C GLY A 99 -1.90 19.54 -8.65
N GLU A 100 -1.85 20.35 -7.59
CA GLU A 100 -0.71 20.41 -6.66
C GLU A 100 -0.46 19.04 -5.99
N THR A 101 -1.52 18.36 -5.53
CA THR A 101 -1.40 17.02 -4.92
C THR A 101 -0.83 15.99 -5.89
N ILE A 102 -1.26 16.04 -7.16
CA ILE A 102 -0.75 15.17 -8.22
C ILE A 102 0.73 15.50 -8.50
N LEU A 103 1.10 16.76 -8.56
CA LEU A 103 2.49 17.19 -8.78
C LEU A 103 3.40 16.79 -7.63
N ILE A 104 2.99 16.97 -6.37
CA ILE A 104 3.72 16.50 -5.18
C ILE A 104 3.99 15.00 -5.30
N SER A 105 2.94 14.23 -5.63
CA SER A 105 3.04 12.77 -5.77
C SER A 105 3.93 12.36 -6.94
N TYR A 106 3.82 13.06 -8.07
CA TYR A 106 4.61 12.77 -9.27
C TYR A 106 6.10 13.03 -9.03
N VAL A 107 6.44 14.24 -8.56
CA VAL A 107 7.84 14.63 -8.31
C VAL A 107 8.46 13.73 -7.23
N GLY A 108 7.76 13.50 -6.11
CA GLY A 108 8.24 12.63 -5.04
C GLY A 108 8.41 11.17 -5.48
N THR A 109 7.50 10.66 -6.31
CA THR A 109 7.61 9.29 -6.84
C THR A 109 8.75 9.18 -7.85
N LEU A 110 8.86 10.12 -8.79
CA LEU A 110 9.88 10.07 -9.83
C LEU A 110 11.28 10.20 -9.25
N THR A 111 11.51 11.16 -8.37
CA THR A 111 12.81 11.32 -7.68
C THR A 111 13.13 10.09 -6.80
N GLY A 112 12.12 9.57 -6.09
CA GLY A 112 12.26 8.33 -5.34
C GLY A 112 12.58 7.12 -6.22
N ALA A 113 11.95 7.01 -7.39
CA ALA A 113 12.21 5.93 -8.34
C ALA A 113 13.62 5.99 -8.94
N VAL A 114 14.12 7.18 -9.27
CA VAL A 114 15.50 7.38 -9.77
C VAL A 114 16.52 6.96 -8.72
N LEU A 115 16.34 7.36 -7.47
CA LEU A 115 17.22 6.94 -6.38
C LEU A 115 17.12 5.44 -6.11
N ALA A 116 15.90 4.89 -6.09
CA ALA A 116 15.68 3.46 -5.95
C ALA A 116 16.33 2.66 -7.09
N PHE A 117 16.23 3.16 -8.32
CA PHE A 117 16.89 2.57 -9.49
C PHE A 117 18.41 2.50 -9.32
N ALA A 118 19.03 3.55 -8.81
CA ALA A 118 20.49 3.53 -8.56
C ALA A 118 20.87 2.55 -7.43
N LEU A 119 20.07 2.49 -6.36
CA LEU A 119 20.37 1.69 -5.17
C LEU A 119 20.05 0.19 -5.32
N ASN A 120 19.06 -0.18 -6.15
CA ASN A 120 18.60 -1.57 -6.23
C ASN A 120 19.68 -2.56 -6.67
N PHE A 121 20.55 -2.19 -7.60
CA PHE A 121 21.62 -3.05 -8.08
C PHE A 121 22.67 -3.39 -7.00
N PHE A 122 22.80 -2.52 -6.00
CA PHE A 122 23.64 -2.77 -4.82
C PHE A 122 22.88 -3.55 -3.72
N ALA A 123 21.56 -3.50 -3.73
CA ALA A 123 20.71 -4.22 -2.77
C ALA A 123 20.45 -5.67 -3.19
N ALA A 124 20.37 -5.97 -4.49
CA ALA A 124 20.09 -7.30 -5.01
C ALA A 124 21.24 -8.28 -4.79
N GLN A 125 20.90 -9.53 -4.45
CA GLN A 125 21.89 -10.55 -4.07
C GLN A 125 22.81 -10.96 -5.22
N ASN A 126 22.27 -11.04 -6.42
CA ASN A 126 22.95 -11.52 -7.62
C ASN A 126 23.79 -10.47 -8.33
N THR A 127 23.58 -9.18 -8.04
CA THR A 127 24.28 -8.07 -8.72
C THR A 127 25.19 -7.25 -7.82
N SER A 128 25.02 -7.35 -6.50
CA SER A 128 25.81 -6.56 -5.53
C SER A 128 27.28 -6.91 -5.56
N PRO A 129 28.18 -5.91 -5.58
CA PRO A 129 29.64 -6.13 -5.57
C PRO A 129 30.17 -6.76 -4.27
N GLY A 130 29.43 -6.67 -3.16
CA GLY A 130 29.88 -7.20 -1.89
C GLY A 130 28.80 -7.29 -0.81
N PRO A 131 28.97 -8.20 0.17
CA PRO A 131 27.94 -8.49 1.19
C PRO A 131 27.70 -7.32 2.15
N TRP A 132 28.73 -6.57 2.51
CA TRP A 132 28.63 -5.42 3.41
C TRP A 132 27.86 -4.26 2.78
N LEU A 133 28.16 -3.91 1.52
CA LEU A 133 27.45 -2.87 0.80
C LEU A 133 25.98 -3.23 0.65
N ARG A 134 25.70 -4.49 0.27
CA ARG A 134 24.32 -5.00 0.20
C ARG A 134 23.61 -4.88 1.54
N PHE A 135 24.25 -5.27 2.64
CA PHE A 135 23.65 -5.18 3.96
C PHE A 135 23.29 -3.74 4.32
N ILE A 136 24.20 -2.78 4.14
CA ILE A 136 23.97 -1.36 4.45
C ILE A 136 22.83 -0.81 3.61
N ILE A 137 22.83 -1.03 2.30
CA ILE A 137 21.78 -0.52 1.41
C ILE A 137 20.43 -1.13 1.76
N ARG A 138 20.36 -2.43 2.03
CA ARG A 138 19.10 -3.06 2.46
C ARG A 138 18.56 -2.47 3.76
N ARG A 139 19.39 -2.22 4.76
CA ARG A 139 18.97 -1.59 6.02
C ARG A 139 18.46 -0.15 5.78
N LEU A 140 19.14 0.60 4.92
CA LEU A 140 18.69 1.95 4.54
C LEU A 140 17.31 1.91 3.86
N LEU A 141 17.12 1.03 2.87
CA LEU A 141 15.84 0.87 2.18
C LEU A 141 14.73 0.39 3.13
N GLU A 142 15.05 -0.53 4.03
CA GLU A 142 14.10 -1.00 5.06
C GLU A 142 13.68 0.12 6.00
N PHE A 143 14.63 0.90 6.51
CA PHE A 143 14.33 2.07 7.35
C PHE A 143 13.42 3.05 6.61
N ALA A 144 13.77 3.44 5.38
CA ALA A 144 13.03 4.41 4.59
C ALA A 144 11.56 4.00 4.33
N ARG A 145 11.28 2.69 4.20
CA ARG A 145 9.90 2.19 3.98
C ARG A 145 9.14 1.85 5.26
N THR A 146 9.85 1.57 6.37
CA THR A 146 9.21 1.18 7.63
C THR A 146 8.58 2.37 8.34
N VAL A 147 9.21 3.53 8.24
CA VAL A 147 8.65 4.78 8.80
C VAL A 147 7.45 5.21 7.94
N PRO A 148 6.27 5.40 8.54
CA PRO A 148 5.10 5.89 7.80
C PRO A 148 5.39 7.23 7.12
N GLY A 149 4.92 7.41 5.87
CA GLY A 149 5.18 8.63 5.10
C GLY A 149 4.69 9.92 5.78
N ILE A 150 3.61 9.84 6.56
CA ILE A 150 3.10 10.98 7.33
C ILE A 150 4.07 11.45 8.43
N VAL A 151 4.86 10.53 9.00
CA VAL A 151 5.90 10.88 10.01
C VAL A 151 7.02 11.66 9.35
N PHE A 152 7.48 11.24 8.17
CA PHE A 152 8.43 12.03 7.38
C PHE A 152 7.85 13.40 7.01
N ALA A 153 6.58 13.47 6.59
CA ALA A 153 5.93 14.74 6.29
C ALA A 153 5.93 15.69 7.49
N LEU A 154 5.60 15.20 8.68
CA LEU A 154 5.67 15.98 9.93
C LEU A 154 7.08 16.50 10.21
N ILE A 155 8.11 15.65 10.11
CA ILE A 155 9.50 16.03 10.33
C ILE A 155 9.89 17.16 9.35
N PHE A 156 9.52 17.03 8.07
CA PHE A 156 9.87 18.03 7.07
C PHE A 156 9.04 19.31 7.19
N VAL A 157 7.78 19.23 7.63
CA VAL A 157 6.98 20.41 7.93
C VAL A 157 7.59 21.20 9.11
N ILE A 158 8.08 20.51 10.13
CA ILE A 158 8.77 21.17 11.26
C ILE A 158 10.10 21.78 10.80
N ALA A 159 10.84 21.09 9.93
CA ALA A 159 12.16 21.53 9.49
C ALA A 159 12.13 22.66 8.44
N PHE A 160 11.19 22.59 7.49
CA PHE A 160 11.15 23.48 6.30
C PHE A 160 9.89 24.37 6.23
N GLY A 161 8.96 24.20 7.17
CA GLY A 161 7.68 24.90 7.18
C GLY A 161 6.59 24.16 6.42
N LEU A 162 5.37 24.71 6.52
CA LEU A 162 4.17 24.19 5.81
C LEU A 162 4.34 24.36 4.30
N GLY A 163 3.96 23.37 3.52
CA GLY A 163 3.91 23.46 2.07
C GLY A 163 4.30 22.19 1.30
N PRO A 164 4.24 22.25 -0.04
CA PRO A 164 4.45 21.11 -0.93
C PRO A 164 5.80 20.43 -0.81
N MET A 165 6.85 21.19 -0.46
CA MET A 165 8.22 20.67 -0.34
C MET A 165 8.33 19.55 0.69
N ALA A 166 7.66 19.70 1.83
CA ALA A 166 7.62 18.67 2.88
C ALA A 166 6.96 17.38 2.37
N GLY A 167 5.86 17.51 1.61
CA GLY A 167 5.16 16.38 0.99
C GLY A 167 6.03 15.65 -0.04
N VAL A 168 6.70 16.39 -0.92
CA VAL A 168 7.60 15.83 -1.95
C VAL A 168 8.72 15.02 -1.29
N LEU A 169 9.41 15.59 -0.29
CA LEU A 169 10.51 14.91 0.42
C LEU A 169 10.05 13.65 1.16
N ALA A 170 8.89 13.72 1.81
CA ALA A 170 8.30 12.57 2.51
C ALA A 170 7.98 11.41 1.55
N ILE A 171 7.33 11.73 0.43
CA ILE A 171 7.01 10.76 -0.61
C ILE A 171 8.28 10.20 -1.26
N MET A 172 9.26 11.05 -1.52
CA MET A 172 10.55 10.65 -2.11
C MET A 172 11.23 9.59 -1.24
N ILE A 173 11.47 9.87 0.05
CA ILE A 173 12.19 8.94 0.93
C ILE A 173 11.43 7.62 1.07
N HIS A 174 10.11 7.69 1.34
CA HIS A 174 9.30 6.49 1.47
C HIS A 174 9.27 5.68 0.16
N SER A 175 9.26 6.35 -1.00
CA SER A 175 9.29 5.69 -2.31
C SER A 175 10.65 5.06 -2.62
N VAL A 176 11.77 5.69 -2.22
CA VAL A 176 13.11 5.07 -2.30
C VAL A 176 13.12 3.73 -1.58
N GLY A 177 12.62 3.68 -0.36
CA GLY A 177 12.58 2.45 0.41
C GLY A 177 11.70 1.37 -0.21
N ALA A 178 10.48 1.74 -0.61
CA ALA A 178 9.50 0.81 -1.17
C ALA A 178 9.91 0.30 -2.56
N LEU A 179 10.28 1.20 -3.48
CA LEU A 179 10.69 0.82 -4.83
C LEU A 179 12.06 0.14 -4.84
N GLY A 180 13.01 0.60 -4.02
CA GLY A 180 14.33 -0.05 -3.93
C GLY A 180 14.24 -1.51 -3.52
N LYS A 181 13.33 -1.84 -2.59
CA LYS A 181 13.04 -3.22 -2.20
C LYS A 181 12.41 -4.00 -3.36
N LEU A 182 11.34 -3.49 -3.97
CA LEU A 182 10.65 -4.16 -5.07
C LEU A 182 11.55 -4.34 -6.29
N TYR A 183 12.34 -3.34 -6.64
CA TYR A 183 13.29 -3.42 -7.75
C TYR A 183 14.38 -4.45 -7.49
N SER A 184 14.92 -4.50 -6.27
CA SER A 184 15.92 -5.52 -5.93
C SER A 184 15.36 -6.94 -6.02
N GLU A 185 14.10 -7.15 -5.64
CA GLU A 185 13.42 -8.44 -5.78
C GLU A 185 13.21 -8.84 -7.25
N ILE A 186 12.87 -7.89 -8.13
CA ILE A 186 12.80 -8.17 -9.57
C ILE A 186 14.17 -8.57 -10.10
N VAL A 187 15.23 -7.83 -9.73
CA VAL A 187 16.60 -8.12 -10.17
C VAL A 187 17.07 -9.49 -9.67
N GLU A 188 16.67 -9.90 -8.48
CA GLU A 188 17.01 -11.22 -7.92
C GLU A 188 16.36 -12.39 -8.69
N ASN A 189 15.25 -12.14 -9.39
CA ASN A 189 14.49 -13.16 -10.12
C ASN A 189 14.76 -13.20 -11.63
N ILE A 190 15.77 -12.51 -12.15
CA ILE A 190 16.14 -12.55 -13.57
C ILE A 190 16.83 -13.85 -13.97
N ASP A 191 16.83 -14.15 -15.29
CA ASP A 191 17.71 -15.18 -15.84
C ASP A 191 19.17 -14.68 -15.82
N MET A 192 20.05 -15.44 -15.17
CA MET A 192 21.47 -15.11 -15.05
C MET A 192 22.29 -15.45 -16.28
N LYS A 193 21.80 -16.32 -17.19
CA LYS A 193 22.54 -16.72 -18.40
C LYS A 193 22.97 -15.55 -19.27
N PRO A 194 22.12 -14.55 -19.58
CA PRO A 194 22.54 -13.36 -20.32
C PRO A 194 23.63 -12.56 -19.57
N VAL A 195 23.56 -12.51 -18.23
CA VAL A 195 24.53 -11.79 -17.40
C VAL A 195 25.90 -12.51 -17.46
N GLU A 196 25.90 -13.83 -17.34
CA GLU A 196 27.11 -14.66 -17.48
C GLU A 196 27.72 -14.55 -18.88
N GLY A 197 26.87 -14.56 -19.93
CA GLY A 197 27.32 -14.38 -21.32
C GLY A 197 28.00 -13.03 -21.55
N VAL A 198 27.44 -11.93 -21.05
CA VAL A 198 28.09 -10.61 -21.16
C VAL A 198 29.36 -10.54 -20.30
N ARG A 199 29.35 -11.15 -19.12
CA ARG A 199 30.51 -11.18 -18.23
C ARG A 199 31.69 -11.98 -18.82
N SER A 200 31.42 -13.06 -19.56
CA SER A 200 32.48 -13.89 -20.20
C SER A 200 33.25 -13.15 -21.29
N THR A 201 32.73 -12.06 -21.83
CA THR A 201 33.44 -11.18 -22.78
C THR A 201 34.40 -10.20 -22.09
N GLY A 202 34.56 -10.28 -20.76
CA GLY A 202 35.40 -9.33 -20.00
C GLY A 202 34.71 -7.99 -19.71
N ALA A 203 33.36 -7.89 -19.88
CA ALA A 203 32.62 -6.67 -19.67
C ALA A 203 32.64 -6.23 -18.19
N SER A 204 32.65 -4.90 -17.98
CA SER A 204 32.59 -4.30 -16.65
C SER A 204 31.24 -4.56 -15.97
N TRP A 205 31.17 -4.41 -14.63
CA TRP A 205 29.93 -4.54 -13.87
C TRP A 205 28.83 -3.63 -14.44
N VAL A 206 29.13 -2.36 -14.75
CA VAL A 206 28.18 -1.40 -15.33
C VAL A 206 27.65 -1.88 -16.68
N SER A 207 28.52 -2.45 -17.53
CA SER A 207 28.11 -3.01 -18.82
C SER A 207 27.16 -4.20 -18.64
N CYS A 208 27.45 -5.09 -17.68
CA CYS A 208 26.55 -6.20 -17.36
C CYS A 208 25.18 -5.69 -16.87
N MET A 209 25.14 -4.66 -16.01
CA MET A 209 23.88 -4.08 -15.56
C MET A 209 23.09 -3.45 -16.71
N ARG A 210 23.77 -2.71 -17.60
CA ARG A 210 23.13 -2.01 -18.71
C ARG A 210 22.59 -2.94 -19.80
N PHE A 211 23.36 -3.93 -20.19
CA PHE A 211 23.07 -4.74 -21.39
C PHE A 211 22.42 -6.09 -21.07
N ALA A 212 22.63 -6.64 -19.89
CA ALA A 212 22.10 -7.95 -19.52
C ALA A 212 20.96 -7.86 -18.48
N VAL A 213 21.08 -7.02 -17.46
CA VAL A 213 20.10 -6.93 -16.38
C VAL A 213 18.96 -5.98 -16.75
N LEU A 214 19.27 -4.73 -17.11
CA LEU A 214 18.26 -3.68 -17.34
C LEU A 214 17.19 -4.05 -18.38
N PRO A 215 17.49 -4.68 -19.52
CA PRO A 215 16.48 -5.08 -20.49
C PRO A 215 15.45 -6.06 -19.93
N GLN A 216 15.86 -6.92 -19.00
CA GLN A 216 14.96 -7.90 -18.37
C GLN A 216 14.01 -7.26 -17.33
N VAL A 217 14.43 -6.18 -16.66
CA VAL A 217 13.72 -5.61 -15.51
C VAL A 217 13.00 -4.29 -15.79
N ALA A 218 13.29 -3.63 -16.91
CA ALA A 218 12.81 -2.28 -17.21
C ALA A 218 11.28 -2.16 -17.19
N ALA A 219 10.57 -3.12 -17.78
CA ALA A 219 9.11 -3.14 -17.77
C ALA A 219 8.55 -3.31 -16.34
N GLY A 220 9.16 -4.17 -15.54
CA GLY A 220 8.82 -4.35 -14.13
C GLY A 220 9.03 -3.08 -13.31
N PHE A 221 10.17 -2.42 -13.49
CA PHE A 221 10.46 -1.14 -12.81
C PHE A 221 9.45 -0.06 -13.15
N ALA A 222 9.14 0.10 -14.43
CA ALA A 222 8.13 1.06 -14.87
C ALA A 222 6.75 0.76 -14.28
N SER A 223 6.36 -0.52 -14.24
CA SER A 223 5.09 -0.94 -13.67
C SER A 223 4.98 -0.65 -12.17
N TYR A 224 6.01 -0.99 -11.39
CA TYR A 224 6.00 -0.69 -9.95
C TYR A 224 6.11 0.79 -9.66
N THR A 225 6.78 1.58 -10.52
CA THR A 225 6.78 3.05 -10.41
C THR A 225 5.38 3.62 -10.59
N LEU A 226 4.64 3.15 -11.60
CA LEU A 226 3.26 3.58 -11.83
C LEU A 226 2.33 3.18 -10.67
N LEU A 227 2.45 1.96 -10.16
CA LEU A 227 1.71 1.52 -8.99
C LEU A 227 2.04 2.39 -7.77
N ARG A 228 3.31 2.72 -7.58
CA ARG A 228 3.75 3.57 -6.47
C ARG A 228 3.21 4.99 -6.60
N PHE A 229 3.20 5.54 -7.79
CA PHE A 229 2.59 6.86 -8.06
C PHE A 229 1.12 6.88 -7.65
N GLU A 230 0.33 5.89 -8.06
CA GLU A 230 -1.08 5.75 -7.67
C GLU A 230 -1.27 5.73 -6.15
N ILE A 231 -0.46 4.92 -5.44
CA ILE A 231 -0.48 4.86 -3.96
C ILE A 231 -0.11 6.21 -3.36
N ASN A 232 0.88 6.89 -3.93
CA ASN A 232 1.37 8.17 -3.42
C ASN A 232 0.37 9.32 -3.65
N VAL A 233 -0.45 9.31 -4.70
CA VAL A 233 -1.53 10.31 -4.88
C VAL A 233 -2.54 10.22 -3.74
N ARG A 234 -2.95 9.00 -3.37
CA ARG A 234 -3.80 8.78 -2.19
C ARG A 234 -3.12 9.24 -0.90
N GLY A 235 -1.84 8.88 -0.74
CA GLY A 235 -1.04 9.29 0.42
C GLY A 235 -0.86 10.80 0.54
N ALA A 236 -0.62 11.50 -0.57
CA ALA A 236 -0.45 12.95 -0.59
C ALA A 236 -1.70 13.70 -0.11
N SER A 237 -2.91 13.22 -0.50
CA SER A 237 -4.15 13.78 0.00
C SER A 237 -4.27 13.70 1.52
N VAL A 238 -3.74 12.64 2.15
CA VAL A 238 -3.71 12.49 3.61
C VAL A 238 -2.58 13.33 4.25
N MET A 239 -1.42 13.46 3.58
CA MET A 239 -0.30 14.28 4.09
C MET A 239 -0.65 15.77 4.19
N GLY A 240 -1.66 16.26 3.46
CA GLY A 240 -2.21 17.59 3.64
C GLY A 240 -2.73 17.86 5.05
N PHE A 241 -3.13 16.83 5.82
CA PHE A 241 -3.58 16.96 7.21
C PHE A 241 -2.51 17.47 8.15
N VAL A 242 -1.25 17.23 7.82
CA VAL A 242 -0.10 17.73 8.59
C VAL A 242 0.54 18.98 7.95
N GLY A 243 -0.13 19.58 6.95
CA GLY A 243 0.34 20.79 6.31
C GLY A 243 1.38 20.60 5.20
N ALA A 244 1.48 19.40 4.65
CA ALA A 244 2.39 19.07 3.55
C ALA A 244 1.86 19.46 2.14
N GLY A 245 0.92 20.41 2.07
CA GLY A 245 0.37 20.96 0.84
C GLY A 245 -0.81 20.16 0.24
N GLY A 246 -1.33 20.64 -0.87
CA GLY A 246 -2.36 19.97 -1.67
C GLY A 246 -3.77 20.05 -1.11
N ILE A 247 -4.67 19.30 -1.75
CA ILE A 247 -6.13 19.31 -1.45
C ILE A 247 -6.47 18.84 -0.04
N GLY A 248 -5.64 17.97 0.58
CA GLY A 248 -5.87 17.48 1.93
C GLY A 248 -5.83 18.57 3.00
N GLN A 249 -5.07 19.64 2.78
CA GLN A 249 -5.05 20.79 3.69
C GLN A 249 -6.38 21.53 3.66
N GLU A 250 -6.98 21.72 2.49
CA GLU A 250 -8.30 22.32 2.34
C GLU A 250 -9.40 21.48 2.98
N LEU A 251 -9.32 20.15 2.81
CA LEU A 251 -10.24 19.22 3.47
C LEU A 251 -10.21 19.38 5.00
N VAL A 252 -9.03 19.51 5.60
CA VAL A 252 -8.91 19.73 7.05
C VAL A 252 -9.50 21.07 7.46
N VAL A 253 -9.31 22.12 6.66
CA VAL A 253 -9.91 23.44 6.93
C VAL A 253 -11.43 23.35 6.88
N ALA A 254 -12.00 22.70 5.87
CA ALA A 254 -13.45 22.51 5.74
C ALA A 254 -14.03 21.72 6.95
N VAL A 255 -13.37 20.62 7.35
CA VAL A 255 -13.77 19.82 8.52
C VAL A 255 -13.73 20.65 9.81
N ARG A 256 -12.64 21.41 10.05
CA ARG A 256 -12.47 22.21 11.27
C ARG A 256 -13.46 23.40 11.36
N LYS A 257 -13.88 23.92 10.21
CA LYS A 257 -14.85 25.01 10.11
C LYS A 257 -16.30 24.54 10.03
N PHE A 258 -16.51 23.21 10.03
CA PHE A 258 -17.85 22.59 9.90
C PHE A 258 -18.56 22.91 8.59
N TYR A 259 -17.83 23.19 7.50
CA TYR A 259 -18.37 23.37 6.15
C TYR A 259 -18.66 22.00 5.54
N TYR A 260 -19.80 21.43 5.92
CA TYR A 260 -20.11 20.03 5.62
C TYR A 260 -20.27 19.77 4.11
N SER A 261 -20.91 20.67 3.38
CA SER A 261 -21.07 20.56 1.93
C SER A 261 -19.73 20.60 1.19
N ASP A 262 -18.79 21.47 1.62
CA ASP A 262 -17.44 21.53 1.06
C ASP A 262 -16.67 20.23 1.29
N VAL A 263 -16.82 19.61 2.48
CA VAL A 263 -16.21 18.31 2.78
C VAL A 263 -16.66 17.27 1.77
N SER A 264 -17.96 17.18 1.45
CA SER A 264 -18.46 16.21 0.48
C SER A 264 -17.98 16.51 -0.94
N ALA A 265 -17.94 17.77 -1.36
CA ALA A 265 -17.45 18.17 -2.67
C ALA A 265 -15.95 17.85 -2.86
N ILE A 266 -15.13 18.19 -1.86
CA ILE A 266 -13.69 17.91 -1.88
C ILE A 266 -13.42 16.40 -1.87
N LEU A 267 -14.13 15.64 -1.03
CA LEU A 267 -14.01 14.18 -1.00
C LEU A 267 -14.39 13.55 -2.34
N LEU A 268 -15.49 13.99 -2.95
CA LEU A 268 -15.90 13.49 -4.27
C LEU A 268 -14.85 13.80 -5.34
N MET A 269 -14.28 15.00 -5.36
CA MET A 269 -13.20 15.37 -6.28
C MET A 269 -11.94 14.51 -6.06
N ILE A 270 -11.55 14.23 -4.82
CA ILE A 270 -10.43 13.34 -4.50
C ILE A 270 -10.71 11.92 -5.03
N ILE A 271 -11.91 11.37 -4.75
CA ILE A 271 -12.30 10.02 -5.18
C ILE A 271 -12.26 9.91 -6.71
N VAL A 272 -12.86 10.85 -7.42
CA VAL A 272 -12.86 10.89 -8.90
C VAL A 272 -11.44 10.99 -9.45
N THR A 273 -10.61 11.85 -8.87
CA THR A 273 -9.21 12.01 -9.29
C THR A 273 -8.40 10.72 -9.10
N VAL A 274 -8.52 10.08 -7.93
CA VAL A 274 -7.84 8.81 -7.65
C VAL A 274 -8.33 7.73 -8.62
N PHE A 275 -9.63 7.64 -8.89
CA PHE A 275 -10.21 6.68 -9.82
C PHE A 275 -9.71 6.86 -11.26
N VAL A 276 -9.62 8.11 -11.74
CA VAL A 276 -9.08 8.43 -13.07
C VAL A 276 -7.60 8.03 -13.17
N ILE A 277 -6.82 8.31 -12.12
CA ILE A 277 -5.40 7.94 -12.07
C ILE A 277 -5.23 6.42 -12.05
N ASP A 278 -6.04 5.70 -11.28
CA ASP A 278 -6.02 4.22 -11.21
C ASP A 278 -6.30 3.59 -12.59
N ILE A 279 -7.33 4.06 -13.28
CA ILE A 279 -7.63 3.61 -14.65
C ILE A 279 -6.46 3.90 -15.59
N GLY A 280 -5.92 5.13 -15.55
CA GLY A 280 -4.83 5.57 -16.41
C GLY A 280 -3.55 4.78 -16.20
N THR A 281 -3.14 4.60 -14.95
CA THR A 281 -1.95 3.80 -14.59
C THR A 281 -2.15 2.32 -14.90
N GLY A 282 -3.36 1.79 -14.68
CA GLY A 282 -3.71 0.42 -15.03
C GLY A 282 -3.64 0.16 -16.54
N TRP A 283 -4.11 1.10 -17.35
CA TRP A 283 -4.00 1.04 -18.80
C TRP A 283 -2.52 1.11 -19.26
N ALA A 284 -1.73 2.03 -18.71
CA ALA A 284 -0.30 2.16 -19.01
C ALA A 284 0.47 0.88 -18.65
N ARG A 285 0.21 0.28 -17.49
CA ARG A 285 0.84 -1.00 -17.07
C ARG A 285 0.51 -2.14 -18.04
N ARG A 286 -0.76 -2.27 -18.47
CA ARG A 286 -1.14 -3.30 -19.45
C ARG A 286 -0.43 -3.15 -20.80
N ARG A 287 -0.10 -1.94 -21.20
CA ARG A 287 0.69 -1.71 -22.43
C ARG A 287 2.17 -2.08 -22.27
N LEU A 288 2.74 -1.90 -21.08
CA LEU A 288 4.15 -2.23 -20.80
C LEU A 288 4.42 -3.75 -20.80
N PHE A 289 3.47 -4.55 -20.31
CA PHE A 289 3.64 -6.01 -20.24
C PHE A 289 3.10 -6.78 -21.45
N GLY A 290 2.42 -6.12 -22.40
CA GLY A 290 1.75 -6.81 -23.52
C GLY A 290 0.52 -7.59 -23.08
N LYS A 291 -0.12 -8.29 -24.06
CA LYS A 291 -1.34 -9.08 -23.80
C LYS A 291 -1.10 -10.37 -23.00
N ASP A 292 0.15 -10.79 -22.82
CA ASP A 292 0.52 -12.09 -22.24
C ASP A 292 0.73 -12.06 -20.72
N ALA A 293 0.76 -10.89 -20.11
CA ALA A 293 0.83 -10.73 -18.65
C ALA A 293 -0.59 -10.66 -18.05
N ARG A 294 -1.35 -11.73 -18.17
CA ARG A 294 -2.52 -11.97 -17.29
C ARG A 294 -2.02 -12.65 -16.02
N PRO A 295 -2.42 -12.16 -14.82
CA PRO A 295 -2.12 -12.84 -13.58
C PRO A 295 -2.76 -14.21 -13.51
#